data_f525304644c4371713a296c314b25aca
#
_entry.id   f525304644c4371713a296c314b25aca
#
_cell.length_a   1.000
_cell.length_b   1.000
_cell.length_c   1.000
_cell.angle_alpha   90.00
_cell.angle_beta   90.00
_cell.angle_gamma   90.00
#
_symmetry.space_group_name_H-M   'P 1'
#
loop_
_entity.id
_entity.type
_entity.pdbx_description
1 polymer ?
#
loop_
_entity_poly.entity_id
_entity_poly.type
_entity_poly.pdbx_seq_one_letter_code
_entity_poly.pdbx_strand_id
1 'polypeptide(L)'
;MSFLDLPTHRLHYRVDGTTSETSDKAWLIFCNSLGTDLRMWDRQIRELADSFRILRYDRRGHGLSSAPPRPYTLADLGGDVISLMDALGIPRAHFCGLSIGGLTGQWLGIHHRARFEKIILCATAAKIGSAEGWTARIDDVRASGLEALVPATAERWFTPEFRASHPDATARVLDSFSRTSKEGYLGCCEALRDADLREDIGSISNPILTLSGADDSVCPPNDLEAIAKGVCDGRHLCLPGRHILNVESPDAFNAAVCDFLCR
;
A
#
# COMPACT_ATOMS: atom_id res chain seq x y z
N MET A 1 14.62 1.23 15.40
CA MET A 1 13.75 0.20 14.77
C MET A 1 12.75 -0.21 15.82
N SER A 2 11.46 -0.13 15.50
CA SER A 2 10.39 -0.46 16.44
C SER A 2 9.62 -1.67 15.96
N PHE A 3 9.18 -2.49 16.89
CA PHE A 3 8.44 -3.72 16.59
C PHE A 3 7.21 -3.83 17.49
N LEU A 4 6.14 -4.38 16.94
CA LEU A 4 4.95 -4.80 17.68
C LEU A 4 4.84 -6.31 17.61
N ASP A 5 4.86 -6.96 18.76
CA ASP A 5 4.62 -8.40 18.87
C ASP A 5 3.11 -8.65 18.93
N LEU A 6 2.60 -9.39 17.97
CA LEU A 6 1.22 -9.88 17.90
C LEU A 6 1.19 -11.38 18.23
N PRO A 7 0.05 -11.98 18.55
CA PRO A 7 -0.03 -13.39 18.94
C PRO A 7 0.57 -14.38 17.93
N THR A 8 0.53 -14.05 16.65
CA THR A 8 0.95 -14.95 15.56
C THR A 8 2.21 -14.49 14.83
N HIS A 9 2.59 -13.21 14.95
CA HIS A 9 3.70 -12.63 14.21
C HIS A 9 4.14 -11.29 14.80
N ARG A 10 5.24 -10.78 14.29
CA ARG A 10 5.87 -9.53 14.71
C ARG A 10 5.88 -8.55 13.54
N LEU A 11 5.41 -7.32 13.76
CA LEU A 11 5.41 -6.24 12.79
C LEU A 11 6.53 -5.24 13.07
N HIS A 12 7.33 -4.95 12.05
CA HIS A 12 8.27 -3.83 12.05
C HIS A 12 7.55 -2.55 11.63
N TYR A 13 7.75 -1.47 12.37
CA TYR A 13 7.18 -0.17 12.03
C TYR A 13 8.15 0.98 12.34
N ARG A 14 7.86 2.14 11.79
CA ARG A 14 8.50 3.41 12.08
C ARG A 14 7.45 4.50 12.25
N VAL A 15 7.73 5.40 13.18
CA VAL A 15 7.02 6.66 13.30
C VAL A 15 7.98 7.77 12.87
N ASP A 16 7.56 8.57 11.90
CA ASP A 16 8.33 9.69 11.35
C ASP A 16 7.55 11.00 11.61
N GLY A 17 8.24 12.14 11.58
CA GLY A 17 7.69 13.45 11.93
C GLY A 17 7.81 13.75 13.42
N THR A 18 7.03 14.70 13.91
CA THR A 18 7.07 15.11 15.33
C THR A 18 6.58 13.99 16.24
N THR A 19 7.44 13.53 17.13
CA THR A 19 7.14 12.46 18.12
C THR A 19 6.58 13.01 19.43
N SER A 20 6.43 14.34 19.57
CA SER A 20 5.85 14.94 20.79
C SER A 20 4.42 14.44 21.00
N GLU A 21 4.12 13.91 22.17
CA GLU A 21 2.78 13.47 22.55
C GLU A 21 1.75 14.62 22.54
N THR A 22 2.23 15.86 22.67
CA THR A 22 1.41 17.08 22.64
C THR A 22 1.23 17.66 21.23
N SER A 23 1.66 16.97 20.19
CA SER A 23 1.51 17.44 18.81
C SER A 23 0.06 17.29 18.35
N ASP A 24 -0.55 18.37 17.90
CA ASP A 24 -1.90 18.40 17.29
C ASP A 24 -1.92 17.90 15.83
N LYS A 25 -0.77 17.48 15.30
CA LYS A 25 -0.68 16.98 13.92
C LYS A 25 -1.45 15.67 13.74
N ALA A 26 -2.23 15.60 12.68
CA ALA A 26 -2.96 14.40 12.30
C ALA A 26 -2.02 13.23 11.97
N TRP A 27 -2.47 12.01 12.21
CA TRP A 27 -1.76 10.81 11.81
C TRP A 27 -2.02 10.48 10.33
N LEU A 28 -0.97 10.06 9.65
CA LEU A 28 -1.02 9.48 8.30
C LEU A 28 -0.35 8.11 8.31
N ILE A 29 -1.09 7.08 7.89
CA ILE A 29 -0.60 5.70 7.83
C ILE A 29 -0.30 5.35 6.38
N PHE A 30 0.92 4.87 6.10
CA PHE A 30 1.30 4.35 4.78
C PHE A 30 1.28 2.82 4.75
N CYS A 31 0.61 2.25 3.76
CA CYS A 31 0.50 0.82 3.53
C CYS A 31 1.08 0.42 2.16
N ASN A 32 2.07 -0.44 2.17
CA ASN A 32 2.96 -0.76 1.05
C ASN A 32 2.28 -1.57 -0.07
N SER A 33 2.91 -1.63 -1.26
CA SER A 33 2.60 -2.61 -2.32
C SER A 33 3.07 -4.02 -1.95
N LEU A 34 2.59 -5.02 -2.67
CA LEU A 34 3.07 -6.40 -2.59
C LEU A 34 4.56 -6.48 -2.96
N GLY A 35 5.36 -7.15 -2.15
CA GLY A 35 6.79 -7.30 -2.40
C GLY A 35 7.62 -6.05 -2.13
N THR A 36 7.07 -5.05 -1.42
CA THR A 36 7.82 -3.86 -1.01
C THR A 36 7.84 -3.70 0.51
N ASP A 37 8.74 -2.88 1.02
CA ASP A 37 8.83 -2.54 2.43
C ASP A 37 8.58 -1.05 2.70
N LEU A 38 8.58 -0.64 3.96
CA LEU A 38 8.28 0.73 4.37
C LEU A 38 9.19 1.80 3.74
N ARG A 39 10.37 1.41 3.20
CA ARG A 39 11.31 2.33 2.54
C ARG A 39 10.80 2.86 1.21
N MET A 40 9.79 2.22 0.60
CA MET A 40 9.18 2.75 -0.62
C MET A 40 8.57 4.14 -0.43
N TRP A 41 8.32 4.54 0.83
CA TRP A 41 7.73 5.83 1.20
C TRP A 41 8.76 6.89 1.61
N ASP A 42 10.07 6.63 1.52
CA ASP A 42 11.12 7.55 2.01
C ASP A 42 11.06 8.96 1.37
N ARG A 43 10.59 9.06 0.11
CA ARG A 43 10.40 10.37 -0.54
C ARG A 43 9.19 11.12 0.00
N GLN A 44 8.13 10.42 0.37
CA GLN A 44 6.93 11.00 0.98
C GLN A 44 7.22 11.54 2.37
N ILE A 45 8.07 10.84 3.13
CA ILE A 45 8.43 11.28 4.48
C ILE A 45 9.12 12.64 4.48
N ARG A 46 10.01 12.89 3.54
CA ARG A 46 10.75 14.15 3.45
C ARG A 46 9.85 15.38 3.34
N GLU A 47 8.72 15.23 2.65
CA GLU A 47 7.78 16.32 2.37
C GLU A 47 6.65 16.40 3.41
N LEU A 48 6.21 15.26 3.92
CA LEU A 48 4.98 15.17 4.71
C LEU A 48 5.22 15.16 6.23
N ALA A 49 6.43 14.84 6.68
CA ALA A 49 6.74 14.72 8.11
C ALA A 49 6.64 16.04 8.88
N ASP A 50 6.70 17.18 8.19
CA ASP A 50 6.49 18.50 8.79
C ASP A 50 5.00 18.80 9.04
N SER A 51 4.10 18.12 8.33
CA SER A 51 2.64 18.34 8.43
C SER A 51 1.92 17.24 9.18
N PHE A 52 2.44 16.03 9.20
CA PHE A 52 1.78 14.85 9.75
C PHE A 52 2.69 14.07 10.72
N ARG A 53 2.07 13.32 11.65
CA ARG A 53 2.70 12.20 12.33
C ARG A 53 2.52 10.99 11.42
N ILE A 54 3.61 10.36 10.99
CA ILE A 54 3.54 9.33 9.96
C ILE A 54 3.86 7.97 10.55
N LEU A 55 2.95 7.00 10.40
CA LEU A 55 3.17 5.60 10.67
C LEU A 55 3.40 4.87 9.35
N ARG A 56 4.55 4.22 9.21
CA ARG A 56 4.84 3.24 8.14
C ARG A 56 5.21 1.93 8.76
N TYR A 57 4.83 0.85 8.10
CA TYR A 57 5.12 -0.49 8.60
C TYR A 57 5.44 -1.45 7.47
N ASP A 58 6.16 -2.48 7.78
CA ASP A 58 6.33 -3.64 6.91
C ASP A 58 5.14 -4.58 7.15
N ARG A 59 4.41 -4.89 6.07
CA ARG A 59 3.32 -5.86 6.11
C ARG A 59 3.86 -7.21 6.59
N ARG A 60 3.00 -8.06 7.19
CA ARG A 60 3.34 -9.46 7.52
C ARG A 60 4.07 -10.14 6.36
N GLY A 61 5.22 -10.76 6.65
CA GLY A 61 6.08 -11.43 5.69
C GLY A 61 6.86 -10.54 4.72
N HIS A 62 6.90 -9.21 4.96
CA HIS A 62 7.67 -8.25 4.16
C HIS A 62 8.67 -7.49 5.04
N GLY A 63 9.73 -6.98 4.41
CA GLY A 63 10.75 -6.20 5.10
C GLY A 63 11.31 -6.92 6.32
N LEU A 64 11.18 -6.30 7.50
CA LEU A 64 11.64 -6.88 8.78
C LEU A 64 10.50 -7.51 9.60
N SER A 65 9.28 -7.52 9.10
CA SER A 65 8.15 -8.20 9.72
C SER A 65 8.23 -9.72 9.51
N SER A 66 7.85 -10.49 10.51
CA SER A 66 7.82 -11.95 10.40
C SER A 66 6.63 -12.43 9.55
N ALA A 67 6.74 -13.63 8.99
CA ALA A 67 5.70 -14.27 8.20
C ALA A 67 4.95 -15.28 9.07
N PRO A 68 3.68 -15.01 9.47
CA PRO A 68 2.85 -16.02 10.14
C PRO A 68 2.46 -17.14 9.17
N PRO A 69 1.91 -18.26 9.67
CA PRO A 69 1.35 -19.32 8.83
C PRO A 69 0.29 -18.78 7.85
N ARG A 70 0.29 -19.28 6.63
CA ARG A 70 -0.71 -19.01 5.59
C ARG A 70 -1.95 -19.88 5.73
N PRO A 71 -3.09 -19.62 5.05
CA PRO A 71 -3.32 -18.49 4.12
C PRO A 71 -3.53 -17.15 4.85
N TYR A 72 -3.33 -16.03 4.13
CA TYR A 72 -3.73 -14.70 4.62
C TYR A 72 -5.03 -14.27 3.94
N THR A 73 -5.77 -13.42 4.65
CA THR A 73 -6.99 -12.77 4.16
C THR A 73 -6.82 -11.25 4.17
N LEU A 74 -7.71 -10.55 3.49
CA LEU A 74 -7.72 -9.08 3.55
C LEU A 74 -8.05 -8.57 4.96
N ALA A 75 -8.85 -9.32 5.71
CA ALA A 75 -9.14 -9.03 7.13
C ALA A 75 -7.88 -9.13 8.01
N ASP A 76 -6.99 -10.09 7.74
CA ASP A 76 -5.70 -10.19 8.43
C ASP A 76 -4.82 -8.96 8.17
N LEU A 77 -4.77 -8.51 6.91
CA LEU A 77 -3.96 -7.35 6.51
C LEU A 77 -4.50 -6.04 7.11
N GLY A 78 -5.82 -5.87 7.13
CA GLY A 78 -6.49 -4.74 7.76
C GLY A 78 -6.38 -4.79 9.28
N GLY A 79 -6.52 -5.98 9.88
CA GLY A 79 -6.37 -6.21 11.31
C GLY A 79 -5.00 -5.84 11.85
N ASP A 80 -3.93 -6.03 11.06
CA ASP A 80 -2.58 -5.58 11.41
C ASP A 80 -2.50 -4.06 11.55
N VAL A 81 -3.16 -3.31 10.67
CA VAL A 81 -3.22 -1.84 10.75
C VAL A 81 -3.93 -1.41 12.03
N ILE A 82 -5.08 -2.02 12.34
CA ILE A 82 -5.84 -1.70 13.54
C ILE A 82 -5.02 -2.03 14.80
N SER A 83 -4.34 -3.17 14.82
CA SER A 83 -3.47 -3.58 15.93
C SER A 83 -2.33 -2.59 16.18
N LEU A 84 -1.69 -2.09 15.10
CA LEU A 84 -0.68 -1.03 15.19
C LEU A 84 -1.28 0.27 15.74
N MET A 85 -2.45 0.68 15.25
CA MET A 85 -3.13 1.89 15.76
C MET A 85 -3.45 1.77 17.24
N ASP A 86 -3.98 0.63 17.69
CA ASP A 86 -4.33 0.40 19.09
C ASP A 86 -3.10 0.40 19.99
N ALA A 87 -2.04 -0.30 19.59
CA ALA A 87 -0.79 -0.38 20.35
C ALA A 87 -0.08 0.98 20.47
N LEU A 88 -0.25 1.88 19.49
CA LEU A 88 0.35 3.21 19.46
C LEU A 88 -0.58 4.30 19.99
N GLY A 89 -1.78 3.96 20.47
CA GLY A 89 -2.76 4.92 20.96
C GLY A 89 -3.24 5.88 19.86
N ILE A 90 -3.35 5.44 18.61
CA ILE A 90 -3.83 6.24 17.48
C ILE A 90 -5.34 6.06 17.35
N PRO A 91 -6.17 7.01 17.80
CA PRO A 91 -7.62 6.86 17.76
C PRO A 91 -8.17 6.97 16.33
N ARG A 92 -7.62 7.90 15.54
CA ARG A 92 -7.98 8.15 14.14
C ARG A 92 -6.76 8.57 13.34
N ALA A 93 -6.77 8.28 12.04
CA ALA A 93 -5.70 8.62 11.12
C ALA A 93 -6.23 8.87 9.70
N HIS A 94 -5.43 9.54 8.87
CA HIS A 94 -5.52 9.42 7.42
C HIS A 94 -4.81 8.12 7.00
N PHE A 95 -5.22 7.56 5.88
CA PHE A 95 -4.61 6.35 5.34
C PHE A 95 -4.21 6.55 3.88
N CYS A 96 -3.05 6.05 3.50
CA CYS A 96 -2.58 6.02 2.12
C CYS A 96 -2.01 4.63 1.81
N GLY A 97 -2.65 3.92 0.90
CA GLY A 97 -2.25 2.56 0.53
C GLY A 97 -2.03 2.39 -0.97
N LEU A 98 -0.97 1.66 -1.35
CA LEU A 98 -0.65 1.39 -2.75
C LEU A 98 -0.86 -0.10 -3.08
N SER A 99 -1.56 -0.38 -4.20
CA SER A 99 -1.82 -1.73 -4.71
C SER A 99 -2.61 -2.58 -3.69
N ILE A 100 -2.07 -3.69 -3.21
CA ILE A 100 -2.66 -4.45 -2.10
C ILE A 100 -2.84 -3.57 -0.84
N GLY A 101 -2.00 -2.55 -0.64
CA GLY A 101 -2.20 -1.54 0.41
C GLY A 101 -3.44 -0.70 0.18
N GLY A 102 -3.75 -0.36 -1.07
CA GLY A 102 -4.99 0.31 -1.44
C GLY A 102 -6.21 -0.58 -1.25
N LEU A 103 -6.10 -1.87 -1.59
CA LEU A 103 -7.16 -2.85 -1.32
C LEU A 103 -7.40 -3.02 0.19
N THR A 104 -6.32 -3.03 0.99
CA THR A 104 -6.40 -2.98 2.46
C THR A 104 -7.12 -1.71 2.94
N GLY A 105 -6.84 -0.55 2.32
CA GLY A 105 -7.51 0.72 2.63
C GLY A 105 -9.01 0.70 2.33
N GLN A 106 -9.43 0.06 1.24
CA GLN A 106 -10.85 -0.15 0.94
C GLN A 106 -11.51 -1.00 2.03
N TRP A 107 -10.90 -2.12 2.41
CA TRP A 107 -11.40 -2.98 3.48
C TRP A 107 -11.53 -2.23 4.81
N LEU A 108 -10.54 -1.39 5.15
CA LEU A 108 -10.56 -0.54 6.35
C LEU A 108 -11.69 0.49 6.29
N GLY A 109 -11.94 1.11 5.15
CA GLY A 109 -13.05 2.04 4.95
C GLY A 109 -14.43 1.37 5.10
N ILE A 110 -14.56 0.11 4.69
CA ILE A 110 -15.78 -0.69 4.83
C ILE A 110 -16.01 -1.09 6.30
N HIS A 111 -14.99 -1.65 6.96
CA HIS A 111 -15.16 -2.33 8.25
C HIS A 111 -14.77 -1.48 9.47
N HIS A 112 -13.92 -0.47 9.28
CA HIS A 112 -13.35 0.36 10.37
C HIS A 112 -13.43 1.86 10.09
N ARG A 113 -14.47 2.31 9.38
CA ARG A 113 -14.63 3.70 8.90
C ARG A 113 -14.38 4.77 9.97
N ALA A 114 -14.78 4.52 11.23
CA ALA A 114 -14.63 5.46 12.32
C ALA A 114 -13.18 5.70 12.75
N ARG A 115 -12.26 4.82 12.36
CA ARG A 115 -10.82 4.93 12.65
C ARG A 115 -10.08 5.75 11.60
N PHE A 116 -10.72 6.11 10.49
CA PHE A 116 -10.08 6.85 9.41
C PHE A 116 -10.84 8.16 9.11
N GLU A 117 -10.07 9.21 8.78
CA GLU A 117 -10.62 10.50 8.36
C GLU A 117 -10.78 10.56 6.85
N LYS A 118 -9.67 10.49 6.14
CA LYS A 118 -9.59 10.46 4.67
C LYS A 118 -8.73 9.29 4.25
N ILE A 119 -9.04 8.68 3.12
CA ILE A 119 -8.33 7.50 2.60
C ILE A 119 -7.84 7.80 1.18
N ILE A 120 -6.56 7.52 0.93
CA ILE A 120 -5.93 7.64 -0.38
C ILE A 120 -5.61 6.22 -0.88
N LEU A 121 -6.13 5.90 -2.06
CA LEU A 121 -6.01 4.60 -2.71
C LEU A 121 -5.19 4.75 -3.99
N CYS A 122 -3.99 4.18 -4.01
CA CYS A 122 -3.04 4.36 -5.10
C CYS A 122 -2.84 3.07 -5.89
N ALA A 123 -2.81 3.14 -7.22
CA ALA A 123 -2.50 2.02 -8.12
C ALA A 123 -3.16 0.70 -7.67
N THR A 124 -4.47 0.72 -7.45
CA THR A 124 -5.25 -0.39 -6.89
C THR A 124 -6.55 -0.61 -7.67
N ALA A 125 -7.31 -1.63 -7.31
CA ALA A 125 -8.65 -1.91 -7.83
C ALA A 125 -9.52 -2.49 -6.70
N ALA A 126 -10.84 -2.50 -6.87
CA ALA A 126 -11.73 -3.21 -5.95
C ALA A 126 -11.57 -4.75 -6.05
N LYS A 127 -11.03 -5.22 -7.17
CA LYS A 127 -10.50 -6.57 -7.39
C LYS A 127 -9.24 -6.48 -8.24
N ILE A 128 -8.10 -6.86 -7.72
CA ILE A 128 -6.82 -6.81 -8.43
C ILE A 128 -6.58 -8.14 -9.14
N GLY A 129 -6.59 -8.13 -10.48
CA GLY A 129 -6.36 -9.32 -11.30
C GLY A 129 -7.47 -10.36 -11.22
N SER A 130 -7.14 -11.63 -11.48
CA SER A 130 -8.06 -12.75 -11.42
C SER A 130 -7.56 -13.86 -10.48
N ALA A 131 -8.46 -14.72 -10.02
CA ALA A 131 -8.12 -15.86 -9.16
C ALA A 131 -7.14 -16.82 -9.87
N GLU A 132 -7.34 -17.05 -11.17
CA GLU A 132 -6.47 -17.88 -12.00
C GLU A 132 -5.09 -17.26 -12.13
N GLY A 133 -5.00 -15.94 -12.37
CA GLY A 133 -3.74 -15.21 -12.48
C GLY A 133 -2.94 -15.24 -11.18
N TRP A 134 -3.60 -15.08 -10.04
CA TRP A 134 -2.92 -15.19 -8.74
C TRP A 134 -2.53 -16.62 -8.40
N THR A 135 -3.31 -17.63 -8.80
CA THR A 135 -2.94 -19.04 -8.64
C THR A 135 -1.70 -19.36 -9.46
N ALA A 136 -1.66 -18.95 -10.73
CA ALA A 136 -0.46 -19.10 -11.56
C ALA A 136 0.76 -18.40 -10.96
N ARG A 137 0.59 -17.16 -10.42
CA ARG A 137 1.66 -16.44 -9.73
C ARG A 137 2.18 -17.18 -8.50
N ILE A 138 1.29 -17.80 -7.72
CA ILE A 138 1.64 -18.63 -6.57
C ILE A 138 2.49 -19.83 -7.02
N ASP A 139 2.11 -20.50 -8.09
CA ASP A 139 2.81 -21.66 -8.60
C ASP A 139 4.19 -21.28 -9.19
N ASP A 140 4.29 -20.17 -9.92
CA ASP A 140 5.56 -19.62 -10.41
C ASP A 140 6.53 -19.31 -9.27
N VAL A 141 6.05 -18.67 -8.20
CA VAL A 141 6.89 -18.34 -7.02
C VAL A 141 7.30 -19.59 -6.26
N ARG A 142 6.43 -20.59 -6.18
CA ARG A 142 6.79 -21.89 -5.57
C ARG A 142 7.90 -22.58 -6.32
N ALA A 143 7.83 -22.57 -7.65
CA ALA A 143 8.77 -23.25 -8.53
C ALA A 143 10.11 -22.50 -8.64
N SER A 144 10.09 -21.18 -8.84
CA SER A 144 11.25 -20.41 -9.27
C SER A 144 11.72 -19.35 -8.29
N GLY A 145 10.96 -19.08 -7.22
CA GLY A 145 11.26 -18.02 -6.26
C GLY A 145 10.95 -16.61 -6.79
N LEU A 146 11.19 -15.59 -5.96
CA LEU A 146 10.90 -14.19 -6.30
C LEU A 146 11.93 -13.58 -7.26
N GLU A 147 13.18 -14.02 -7.20
CA GLU A 147 14.25 -13.49 -8.07
C GLU A 147 13.94 -13.65 -9.55
N ALA A 148 13.37 -14.77 -9.94
CA ALA A 148 12.97 -15.03 -11.33
C ALA A 148 11.94 -14.03 -11.86
N LEU A 149 11.19 -13.39 -10.96
CA LEU A 149 10.14 -12.43 -11.31
C LEU A 149 10.63 -10.98 -11.38
N VAL A 150 11.86 -10.69 -10.92
CA VAL A 150 12.40 -9.33 -10.84
C VAL A 150 12.36 -8.59 -12.17
N PRO A 151 12.81 -9.16 -13.32
CA PRO A 151 12.79 -8.44 -14.59
C PRO A 151 11.38 -8.02 -15.02
N ALA A 152 10.43 -8.95 -15.01
CA ALA A 152 9.03 -8.67 -15.36
C ALA A 152 8.34 -7.73 -14.38
N THR A 153 8.76 -7.74 -13.11
CA THR A 153 8.28 -6.81 -12.10
C THR A 153 8.78 -5.40 -12.35
N ALA A 154 10.06 -5.24 -12.69
CA ALA A 154 10.65 -3.96 -13.05
C ALA A 154 9.91 -3.29 -14.22
N GLU A 155 9.57 -4.08 -15.24
CA GLU A 155 8.84 -3.60 -16.43
C GLU A 155 7.43 -3.14 -16.10
N ARG A 156 6.73 -3.84 -15.21
CA ARG A 156 5.36 -3.46 -14.81
C ARG A 156 5.34 -2.28 -13.86
N TRP A 157 6.36 -2.14 -13.00
CA TRP A 157 6.38 -1.16 -11.94
C TRP A 157 6.86 0.22 -12.36
N PHE A 158 7.76 0.30 -13.34
CA PHE A 158 8.42 1.54 -13.75
C PHE A 158 8.49 1.67 -15.26
N THR A 159 8.36 2.89 -15.77
CA THR A 159 8.57 3.18 -17.20
C THR A 159 10.03 2.91 -17.60
N PRO A 160 10.28 2.60 -18.89
CA PRO A 160 11.65 2.45 -19.40
C PRO A 160 12.52 3.70 -19.13
N GLU A 161 11.94 4.87 -19.29
CA GLU A 161 12.59 6.18 -19.08
C GLU A 161 13.02 6.34 -17.63
N PHE A 162 12.14 6.01 -16.66
CA PHE A 162 12.47 6.08 -15.24
C PHE A 162 13.55 5.07 -14.88
N ARG A 163 13.47 3.83 -15.36
CA ARG A 163 14.50 2.82 -15.11
C ARG A 163 15.88 3.23 -15.63
N ALA A 164 15.91 3.91 -16.78
CA ALA A 164 17.16 4.38 -17.37
C ALA A 164 17.76 5.60 -16.63
N SER A 165 16.89 6.55 -16.22
CA SER A 165 17.33 7.80 -15.59
C SER A 165 17.52 7.66 -14.06
N HIS A 166 16.87 6.70 -13.40
CA HIS A 166 16.90 6.49 -11.95
C HIS A 166 17.20 5.02 -11.57
N PRO A 167 18.32 4.45 -12.04
CA PRO A 167 18.63 3.03 -11.83
C PRO A 167 18.73 2.67 -10.34
N ASP A 168 19.29 3.55 -9.50
CA ASP A 168 19.43 3.31 -8.06
C ASP A 168 18.08 3.28 -7.32
N ALA A 169 17.14 4.13 -7.72
CA ALA A 169 15.79 4.15 -7.14
C ALA A 169 15.04 2.87 -7.51
N THR A 170 15.13 2.48 -8.78
CA THR A 170 14.58 1.23 -9.30
C THR A 170 15.16 0.02 -8.57
N ALA A 171 16.50 -0.07 -8.50
CA ALA A 171 17.19 -1.18 -7.86
C ALA A 171 16.81 -1.33 -6.38
N ARG A 172 16.65 -0.23 -5.67
CA ARG A 172 16.27 -0.22 -4.24
C ARG A 172 14.90 -0.83 -3.98
N VAL A 173 13.92 -0.54 -4.85
CA VAL A 173 12.57 -1.12 -4.73
C VAL A 173 12.58 -2.60 -5.12
N LEU A 174 13.31 -2.97 -6.17
CA LEU A 174 13.45 -4.36 -6.62
C LEU A 174 14.24 -5.23 -5.64
N ASP A 175 15.22 -4.67 -4.91
CA ASP A 175 15.92 -5.35 -3.82
C ASP A 175 14.94 -5.70 -2.68
N SER A 176 14.02 -4.80 -2.32
CA SER A 176 12.95 -5.13 -1.36
C SER A 176 12.08 -6.28 -1.85
N PHE A 177 11.75 -6.29 -3.15
CA PHE A 177 10.97 -7.36 -3.75
C PHE A 177 11.68 -8.72 -3.67
N SER A 178 12.93 -8.80 -4.09
CA SER A 178 13.70 -10.06 -4.11
C SER A 178 13.92 -10.63 -2.71
N ARG A 179 14.03 -9.76 -1.69
CA ARG A 179 14.24 -10.15 -0.28
C ARG A 179 12.97 -10.44 0.49
N THR A 180 11.80 -10.21 -0.09
CA THR A 180 10.52 -10.51 0.56
C THR A 180 10.46 -11.99 0.93
N SER A 181 9.97 -12.33 2.13
CA SER A 181 9.74 -13.72 2.51
C SER A 181 8.84 -14.41 1.47
N LYS A 182 9.29 -15.54 0.95
CA LYS A 182 8.52 -16.36 0.03
C LYS A 182 7.14 -16.70 0.61
N GLU A 183 7.09 -17.12 1.86
CA GLU A 183 5.83 -17.45 2.54
C GLU A 183 4.94 -16.23 2.71
N GLY A 184 5.51 -15.08 3.09
CA GLY A 184 4.75 -13.84 3.23
C GLY A 184 4.18 -13.35 1.90
N TYR A 185 4.97 -13.44 0.83
CA TYR A 185 4.51 -13.10 -0.53
C TYR A 185 3.37 -14.00 -0.99
N LEU A 186 3.53 -15.31 -0.82
CA LEU A 186 2.51 -16.30 -1.19
C LEU A 186 1.21 -16.08 -0.41
N GLY A 187 1.29 -15.82 0.90
CA GLY A 187 0.11 -15.52 1.71
C GLY A 187 -0.63 -14.26 1.25
N CYS A 188 0.11 -13.22 0.84
CA CYS A 188 -0.49 -12.02 0.26
C CYS A 188 -1.10 -12.27 -1.15
N CYS A 189 -0.49 -13.14 -1.97
CA CYS A 189 -1.10 -13.58 -3.23
C CYS A 189 -2.41 -14.34 -3.00
N GLU A 190 -2.50 -15.16 -1.95
CA GLU A 190 -3.74 -15.84 -1.55
C GLU A 190 -4.81 -14.81 -1.14
N ALA A 191 -4.45 -13.81 -0.33
CA ALA A 191 -5.37 -12.71 0.01
C ALA A 191 -5.87 -11.94 -1.23
N LEU A 192 -5.00 -11.67 -2.21
CA LEU A 192 -5.37 -11.00 -3.47
C LEU A 192 -6.26 -11.88 -4.37
N ARG A 193 -5.98 -13.19 -4.42
CA ARG A 193 -6.78 -14.16 -5.18
C ARG A 193 -8.24 -14.16 -4.73
N ASP A 194 -8.44 -14.10 -3.43
CA ASP A 194 -9.74 -14.31 -2.79
C ASP A 194 -10.49 -12.98 -2.53
N ALA A 195 -9.80 -11.83 -2.60
CA ALA A 195 -10.40 -10.52 -2.37
C ALA A 195 -11.24 -10.04 -3.55
N ASP A 196 -12.47 -9.63 -3.26
CA ASP A 196 -13.35 -8.94 -4.21
C ASP A 196 -14.24 -7.97 -3.43
N LEU A 197 -14.01 -6.67 -3.57
CA LEU A 197 -14.73 -5.61 -2.87
C LEU A 197 -15.68 -4.82 -3.78
N ARG A 198 -15.91 -5.28 -5.02
CA ARG A 198 -16.68 -4.53 -6.03
C ARG A 198 -18.13 -4.25 -5.61
N GLU A 199 -18.72 -5.14 -4.83
CA GLU A 199 -20.08 -4.95 -4.32
C GLU A 199 -20.12 -4.09 -3.05
N ASP A 200 -18.99 -4.01 -2.31
CA ASP A 200 -18.93 -3.39 -0.99
C ASP A 200 -18.40 -1.95 -0.99
N ILE A 201 -17.68 -1.51 -2.04
CA ILE A 201 -17.04 -0.18 -2.09
C ILE A 201 -18.03 0.96 -1.90
N GLY A 202 -19.30 0.81 -2.31
CA GLY A 202 -20.35 1.80 -2.11
C GLY A 202 -20.70 2.09 -0.64
N SER A 203 -20.29 1.22 0.27
CA SER A 203 -20.47 1.41 1.73
C SER A 203 -19.41 2.31 2.36
N ILE A 204 -18.32 2.64 1.65
CA ILE A 204 -17.27 3.53 2.13
C ILE A 204 -17.80 4.96 2.17
N SER A 205 -17.90 5.51 3.37
CA SER A 205 -18.39 6.88 3.60
C SER A 205 -17.28 7.89 3.90
N ASN A 206 -16.03 7.43 4.03
CA ASN A 206 -14.87 8.32 4.17
C ASN A 206 -14.62 9.05 2.84
N PRO A 207 -14.15 10.31 2.84
CA PRO A 207 -13.62 10.94 1.64
C PRO A 207 -12.46 10.14 1.06
N ILE A 208 -12.53 9.84 -0.23
CA ILE A 208 -11.57 9.02 -0.97
C ILE A 208 -10.88 9.84 -2.06
N LEU A 209 -9.55 9.77 -2.09
CA LEU A 209 -8.76 10.13 -3.27
C LEU A 209 -8.19 8.86 -3.89
N THR A 210 -8.41 8.65 -5.17
CA THR A 210 -7.74 7.60 -5.93
C THR A 210 -6.64 8.19 -6.80
N LEU A 211 -5.45 7.57 -6.81
CA LEU A 211 -4.29 7.98 -7.60
C LEU A 211 -3.87 6.85 -8.53
N SER A 212 -3.92 7.06 -9.83
CA SER A 212 -3.44 6.10 -10.83
C SER A 212 -2.16 6.56 -11.50
N GLY A 213 -1.33 5.62 -11.95
CA GLY A 213 -0.28 5.88 -12.93
C GLY A 213 -0.85 5.80 -14.35
N ALA A 214 -0.51 6.76 -15.21
CA ALA A 214 -1.05 6.83 -16.57
C ALA A 214 -0.74 5.57 -17.40
N ASP A 215 0.42 4.95 -17.16
CA ASP A 215 0.92 3.77 -17.86
C ASP A 215 0.87 2.50 -17.00
N ASP A 216 0.08 2.51 -15.90
CA ASP A 216 -0.05 1.33 -15.03
C ASP A 216 -0.86 0.23 -15.73
N SER A 217 -0.19 -0.88 -16.04
CA SER A 217 -0.80 -2.07 -16.62
C SER A 217 -1.28 -3.10 -15.59
N VAL A 218 -0.96 -2.89 -14.30
CA VAL A 218 -1.36 -3.78 -13.19
C VAL A 218 -2.74 -3.38 -12.67
N CYS A 219 -2.91 -2.07 -12.40
CA CYS A 219 -4.16 -1.46 -11.99
C CYS A 219 -4.38 -0.21 -12.87
N PRO A 220 -4.97 -0.36 -14.06
CA PRO A 220 -5.17 0.75 -15.00
C PRO A 220 -6.00 1.89 -14.42
N PRO A 221 -5.87 3.13 -14.94
CA PRO A 221 -6.60 4.30 -14.44
C PRO A 221 -8.11 4.09 -14.30
N ASN A 222 -8.72 3.33 -15.20
CA ASN A 222 -10.15 3.03 -15.17
C ASN A 222 -10.60 2.30 -13.89
N ASP A 223 -9.73 1.48 -13.29
CA ASP A 223 -10.03 0.78 -12.03
C ASP A 223 -10.16 1.78 -10.88
N LEU A 224 -9.27 2.77 -10.84
CA LEU A 224 -9.24 3.82 -9.82
C LEU A 224 -10.40 4.81 -10.01
N GLU A 225 -10.74 5.15 -11.26
CA GLU A 225 -11.92 5.94 -11.59
C GLU A 225 -13.20 5.24 -11.15
N ALA A 226 -13.28 3.92 -11.36
CA ALA A 226 -14.45 3.12 -10.96
C ALA A 226 -14.63 3.16 -9.44
N ILE A 227 -13.53 3.06 -8.65
CA ILE A 227 -13.60 3.22 -7.20
C ILE A 227 -14.09 4.62 -6.83
N ALA A 228 -13.49 5.67 -7.41
CA ALA A 228 -13.88 7.05 -7.09
C ALA A 228 -15.36 7.35 -7.41
N LYS A 229 -15.89 6.75 -8.47
CA LYS A 229 -17.31 6.86 -8.86
C LYS A 229 -18.23 5.99 -7.98
N GLY A 230 -17.71 4.90 -7.42
CA GLY A 230 -18.46 3.95 -6.61
C GLY A 230 -18.65 4.35 -5.15
N VAL A 231 -17.83 5.27 -4.61
CA VAL A 231 -17.90 5.73 -3.22
C VAL A 231 -18.69 7.05 -3.10
N CYS A 232 -19.11 7.41 -1.87
CA CYS A 232 -19.95 8.60 -1.65
C CYS A 232 -19.23 9.93 -1.92
N ASP A 233 -17.96 10.06 -1.56
CA ASP A 233 -17.12 11.26 -1.77
C ASP A 233 -15.78 10.82 -2.35
N GLY A 234 -15.74 10.59 -3.65
CA GLY A 234 -14.59 10.11 -4.39
C GLY A 234 -14.03 11.13 -5.37
N ARG A 235 -12.69 11.25 -5.39
CA ARG A 235 -11.94 12.05 -6.37
C ARG A 235 -10.89 11.15 -7.01
N HIS A 236 -10.62 11.35 -8.29
CA HIS A 236 -9.58 10.65 -9.04
C HIS A 236 -8.59 11.61 -9.65
N LEU A 237 -7.30 11.29 -9.55
CA LEU A 237 -6.22 11.94 -10.27
C LEU A 237 -5.34 10.89 -10.95
N CYS A 238 -5.00 11.12 -12.20
CA CYS A 238 -4.05 10.34 -12.95
C CYS A 238 -2.71 11.08 -12.99
N LEU A 239 -1.64 10.41 -12.54
CA LEU A 239 -0.29 10.94 -12.47
C LEU A 239 0.59 10.27 -13.54
N PRO A 240 1.68 10.91 -14.01
CA PRO A 240 2.66 10.25 -14.88
C PRO A 240 3.25 9.02 -14.18
N GLY A 241 3.60 7.98 -14.96
CA GLY A 241 4.29 6.79 -14.47
C GLY A 241 3.43 5.53 -14.42
N ARG A 242 4.03 4.47 -13.89
CA ARG A 242 3.43 3.14 -13.78
C ARG A 242 2.98 2.83 -12.34
N HIS A 243 3.10 1.57 -11.95
CA HIS A 243 2.51 1.03 -10.73
C HIS A 243 3.08 1.62 -9.43
N ILE A 244 4.38 1.88 -9.34
CA ILE A 244 5.02 2.47 -8.15
C ILE A 244 5.14 4.00 -8.31
N LEU A 245 4.00 4.64 -8.57
CA LEU A 245 3.91 6.06 -8.93
C LEU A 245 4.44 7.01 -7.84
N ASN A 246 4.41 6.63 -6.56
CA ASN A 246 4.97 7.42 -5.47
C ASN A 246 6.51 7.53 -5.52
N VAL A 247 7.18 6.57 -6.16
CA VAL A 247 8.64 6.60 -6.40
C VAL A 247 8.95 7.23 -7.74
N GLU A 248 8.12 6.97 -8.76
CA GLU A 248 8.33 7.43 -10.13
C GLU A 248 7.98 8.90 -10.31
N SER A 249 6.92 9.39 -9.67
CA SER A 249 6.45 10.79 -9.74
C SER A 249 6.23 11.38 -8.34
N PRO A 250 7.29 11.44 -7.49
CA PRO A 250 7.15 11.76 -6.08
C PRO A 250 6.58 13.16 -5.82
N ASP A 251 6.96 14.16 -6.60
CA ASP A 251 6.53 15.54 -6.38
C ASP A 251 5.03 15.70 -6.68
N ALA A 252 4.56 15.14 -7.81
CA ALA A 252 3.14 15.16 -8.15
C ALA A 252 2.31 14.33 -7.16
N PHE A 253 2.84 13.19 -6.72
CA PHE A 253 2.23 12.37 -5.70
C PHE A 253 2.07 13.13 -4.37
N ASN A 254 3.16 13.72 -3.87
CA ASN A 254 3.16 14.46 -2.61
C ASN A 254 2.22 15.67 -2.66
N ALA A 255 2.22 16.42 -3.77
CA ALA A 255 1.31 17.54 -3.98
C ALA A 255 -0.17 17.10 -3.92
N ALA A 256 -0.52 15.97 -4.59
CA ALA A 256 -1.88 15.42 -4.56
C ALA A 256 -2.30 14.98 -3.16
N VAL A 257 -1.40 14.33 -2.40
CA VAL A 257 -1.63 13.91 -1.01
C VAL A 257 -1.85 15.13 -0.11
N CYS A 258 -0.96 16.14 -0.17
CA CYS A 258 -1.10 17.36 0.63
C CYS A 258 -2.40 18.10 0.32
N ASP A 259 -2.71 18.32 -0.97
CA ASP A 259 -3.93 19.02 -1.39
C ASP A 259 -5.19 18.33 -0.85
N PHE A 260 -5.24 17.01 -0.88
CA PHE A 260 -6.39 16.27 -0.39
C PHE A 260 -6.49 16.25 1.13
N LEU A 261 -5.39 16.06 1.84
CA LEU A 261 -5.41 15.90 3.30
C LEU A 261 -5.57 17.22 4.05
N CYS A 262 -5.00 18.33 3.53
CA CYS A 262 -5.00 19.63 4.21
C CYS A 262 -6.26 20.50 3.95
N ARG A 263 -7.13 20.08 3.05
CA ARG A 263 -8.46 20.70 2.82
C ARG A 263 -9.51 20.03 3.68
#